data_527b2d39c034dc32c04926ad35c8f6ba
#
_entry.id   527b2d39c034dc32c04926ad35c8f6ba
#
_cell.length_a   1.000
_cell.length_b   1.000
_cell.length_c   1.000
_cell.angle_alpha   90.00
_cell.angle_beta   90.00
_cell.angle_gamma   90.00
#
_symmetry.space_group_name_H-M   'P 1'
#
loop_
_entity.id
_entity.type
_entity.pdbx_description
1 polymer ?
#
loop_
_entity_poly.entity_id
_entity_poly.type
_entity_poly.pdbx_seq_one_letter_code
_entity_poly.pdbx_strand_id
1 'polypeptide(L)'
;MLEQLPYLALKTPPKTTALLKAECADFIVKEHLGYEISGEGEFVALYVRKTDCNTLFVGEKLAKFAGVSERNMGYAGLKDRRAVTEQWFCLQMPGMETPDFSQFELDGVEILTVTRHNRKIRTGSLEGNYFDILLRGAEESDELKARLDFVANFGFPNYFTEQRFGRDGHNLTQALCWAQGEIKVKDRKKRSFYLSAARSEIFNLVVTA
;
A
#
# COMPACT_ATOMS: atom_id res chain seq x y z
N MET A 1 -9.52 9.25 20.17
CA MET A 1 -10.42 8.29 19.47
C MET A 1 -9.64 7.07 18.97
N LEU A 2 -8.49 7.21 18.33
CA LEU A 2 -7.65 6.05 17.93
C LEU A 2 -7.01 5.30 19.11
N GLU A 3 -6.85 5.95 20.26
CA GLU A 3 -6.34 5.34 21.51
C GLU A 3 -7.29 4.29 22.13
N GLN A 4 -8.50 4.16 21.60
CA GLN A 4 -9.54 3.29 22.14
C GLN A 4 -9.97 2.17 21.20
N LEU A 5 -9.18 1.86 20.15
CA LEU A 5 -9.48 0.66 19.37
C LEU A 5 -9.37 -0.57 20.29
N PRO A 6 -10.45 -1.32 20.49
CA PRO A 6 -10.41 -2.45 21.39
C PRO A 6 -9.42 -3.49 20.88
N TYR A 7 -8.57 -3.97 21.78
CA TYR A 7 -7.66 -5.08 21.49
C TYR A 7 -8.46 -6.38 21.53
N LEU A 8 -9.27 -6.58 20.49
CA LEU A 8 -10.38 -7.54 20.49
C LEU A 8 -9.95 -8.98 20.73
N ALA A 9 -8.75 -9.35 20.29
CA ALA A 9 -8.30 -10.73 20.44
C ALA A 9 -8.18 -11.19 21.90
N LEU A 10 -7.74 -10.32 22.82
CA LEU A 10 -7.54 -10.67 24.23
C LEU A 10 -8.06 -9.61 25.22
N LYS A 11 -8.85 -8.65 24.76
CA LYS A 11 -9.44 -7.56 25.55
C LYS A 11 -8.46 -6.69 26.34
N THR A 12 -7.16 -6.90 26.17
CA THR A 12 -6.10 -6.16 26.86
C THR A 12 -4.98 -5.79 25.90
N PRO A 13 -4.36 -4.62 26.06
CA PRO A 13 -3.21 -4.26 25.24
C PRO A 13 -2.05 -5.24 25.48
N PRO A 14 -1.22 -5.49 24.45
CA PRO A 14 0.01 -6.28 24.63
C PRO A 14 0.96 -5.57 25.59
N LYS A 15 1.67 -6.34 26.40
CA LYS A 15 2.72 -5.82 27.28
C LYS A 15 4.04 -5.63 26.55
N THR A 16 4.27 -6.47 25.54
CA THR A 16 5.46 -6.40 24.68
C THR A 16 5.33 -5.28 23.67
N THR A 17 6.36 -4.49 23.51
CA THR A 17 6.50 -3.45 22.48
C THR A 17 7.58 -3.86 21.50
N ALA A 18 7.52 -3.31 20.29
CA ALA A 18 8.51 -3.55 19.25
C ALA A 18 8.66 -2.34 18.33
N LEU A 19 9.80 -2.24 17.65
CA LEU A 19 10.02 -1.23 16.62
C LEU A 19 9.56 -1.80 15.27
N LEU A 20 8.60 -1.12 14.66
CA LEU A 20 8.13 -1.39 13.31
C LEU A 20 8.84 -0.48 12.31
N LYS A 21 9.32 -1.04 11.18
CA LYS A 21 9.98 -0.26 10.12
C LYS A 21 11.18 0.56 10.62
N ALA A 22 12.00 0.00 11.49
CA ALA A 22 13.25 0.66 11.91
C ALA A 22 14.16 0.88 10.70
N GLU A 23 14.22 -0.11 9.80
CA GLU A 23 14.85 -0.04 8.48
C GLU A 23 13.83 -0.39 7.38
N CYS A 24 14.13 -0.04 6.11
CA CYS A 24 13.25 -0.43 5.00
C CYS A 24 13.13 -1.95 4.85
N ALA A 25 14.23 -2.67 5.10
CA ALA A 25 14.28 -4.13 5.04
C ALA A 25 13.40 -4.84 6.09
N ASP A 26 12.98 -4.13 7.14
CA ASP A 26 12.09 -4.68 8.18
C ASP A 26 10.63 -4.79 7.72
N PHE A 27 10.30 -4.24 6.55
CA PHE A 27 8.94 -4.23 6.04
C PHE A 27 8.95 -4.53 4.55
N ILE A 28 8.76 -5.80 4.21
CA ILE A 28 8.76 -6.28 2.83
C ILE A 28 7.31 -6.50 2.40
N VAL A 29 6.95 -5.99 1.21
CA VAL A 29 5.62 -6.16 0.63
C VAL A 29 5.76 -6.68 -0.80
N LYS A 30 5.10 -7.78 -1.12
CA LYS A 30 5.05 -8.33 -2.47
C LYS A 30 3.61 -8.34 -2.98
N GLU A 31 3.39 -7.70 -4.11
CA GLU A 31 2.07 -7.62 -4.73
C GLU A 31 1.69 -8.94 -5.39
N HIS A 32 0.45 -9.36 -5.16
CA HIS A 32 -0.17 -10.49 -5.84
C HIS A 32 -1.37 -10.02 -6.65
N LEU A 33 -1.30 -10.15 -7.98
CA LEU A 33 -2.37 -9.67 -8.87
C LEU A 33 -3.61 -10.56 -8.87
N GLY A 34 -3.47 -11.85 -8.54
CA GLY A 34 -4.55 -12.84 -8.64
C GLY A 34 -4.84 -13.32 -10.06
N TYR A 35 -4.02 -12.90 -11.03
CA TYR A 35 -4.06 -13.35 -12.41
C TYR A 35 -2.65 -13.35 -13.00
N GLU A 36 -2.46 -14.14 -14.04
CA GLU A 36 -1.18 -14.23 -14.74
C GLU A 36 -1.02 -13.09 -15.75
N ILE A 37 0.22 -12.66 -15.93
CA ILE A 37 0.61 -11.75 -17.01
C ILE A 37 0.68 -12.54 -18.30
N SER A 38 0.01 -12.05 -19.36
CA SER A 38 -0.22 -12.82 -20.59
C SER A 38 1.02 -13.13 -21.45
N GLY A 39 2.13 -12.43 -21.21
CA GLY A 39 3.34 -12.57 -22.02
C GLY A 39 3.31 -11.80 -23.36
N GLU A 40 2.15 -11.33 -23.78
CA GLU A 40 1.91 -10.62 -25.05
C GLU A 40 0.94 -9.44 -24.89
N GLY A 41 0.86 -8.57 -25.90
CA GLY A 41 -0.07 -7.45 -25.91
C GLY A 41 0.59 -6.08 -25.98
N GLU A 42 -0.22 -5.04 -25.89
CA GLU A 42 0.21 -3.64 -26.08
C GLU A 42 0.84 -2.97 -24.84
N PHE A 43 0.76 -3.59 -23.69
CA PHE A 43 1.34 -3.06 -22.45
C PHE A 43 2.67 -3.73 -22.15
N VAL A 44 3.72 -2.94 -21.94
CA VAL A 44 4.96 -3.45 -21.31
C VAL A 44 4.69 -3.57 -19.82
N ALA A 45 4.78 -4.77 -19.28
CA ALA A 45 4.59 -5.05 -17.85
C ALA A 45 5.95 -5.25 -17.19
N LEU A 46 6.17 -4.54 -16.09
CA LEU A 46 7.42 -4.49 -15.34
C LEU A 46 7.14 -4.90 -13.89
N TYR A 47 7.78 -5.98 -13.42
CA TYR A 47 7.79 -6.32 -12.00
C TYR A 47 9.00 -5.67 -11.36
N VAL A 48 8.76 -4.79 -10.41
CA VAL A 48 9.77 -3.85 -9.90
C VAL A 48 9.87 -3.96 -8.40
N ARG A 49 11.10 -4.15 -7.89
CA ARG A 49 11.44 -3.96 -6.48
C ARG A 49 11.90 -2.54 -6.26
N LYS A 50 11.37 -1.88 -5.23
CA LYS A 50 11.82 -0.55 -4.82
C LYS A 50 12.06 -0.49 -3.33
N THR A 51 13.09 0.26 -2.93
CA THR A 51 13.49 0.51 -1.54
C THR A 51 13.51 2.00 -1.30
N ASP A 52 12.82 2.48 -0.25
CA ASP A 52 12.66 3.91 0.10
C ASP A 52 12.22 4.82 -1.05
N CYS A 53 11.49 4.29 -2.01
CA CYS A 53 11.00 5.02 -3.17
C CYS A 53 9.47 5.12 -3.20
N ASN A 54 8.95 6.26 -3.68
CA ASN A 54 7.52 6.45 -3.90
C ASN A 54 7.05 5.77 -5.19
N THR A 55 5.91 5.08 -5.15
CA THR A 55 5.34 4.36 -6.32
C THR A 55 5.15 5.29 -7.54
N LEU A 56 4.59 6.49 -7.33
CA LEU A 56 4.35 7.43 -8.43
C LEU A 56 5.66 7.91 -9.04
N PHE A 57 6.64 8.24 -8.22
CA PHE A 57 7.97 8.68 -8.68
C PHE A 57 8.65 7.59 -9.53
N VAL A 58 8.62 6.34 -9.08
CA VAL A 58 9.18 5.22 -9.87
C VAL A 58 8.45 5.08 -11.20
N GLY A 59 7.12 5.10 -11.19
CA GLY A 59 6.32 5.01 -12.41
C GLY A 59 6.58 6.14 -13.40
N GLU A 60 6.73 7.40 -12.94
CA GLU A 60 7.13 8.55 -13.76
C GLU A 60 8.49 8.33 -14.43
N LYS A 61 9.48 7.80 -13.68
CA LYS A 61 10.80 7.49 -14.23
C LYS A 61 10.77 6.39 -15.28
N LEU A 62 9.99 5.32 -15.03
CA LEU A 62 9.78 4.24 -15.99
C LEU A 62 9.11 4.74 -17.28
N ALA A 63 8.06 5.55 -17.16
CA ALA A 63 7.38 6.13 -18.31
C ALA A 63 8.30 7.04 -19.13
N LYS A 64 9.09 7.89 -18.45
CA LYS A 64 10.07 8.77 -19.09
C LYS A 64 11.16 7.96 -19.82
N PHE A 65 11.70 6.91 -19.21
CA PHE A 65 12.69 6.03 -19.84
C PHE A 65 12.13 5.37 -21.09
N ALA A 66 10.89 4.90 -21.04
CA ALA A 66 10.22 4.28 -22.17
C ALA A 66 9.72 5.28 -23.24
N GLY A 67 9.90 6.59 -23.04
CA GLY A 67 9.45 7.62 -23.99
C GLY A 67 7.92 7.76 -24.08
N VAL A 68 7.18 7.36 -23.04
CA VAL A 68 5.72 7.45 -23.02
C VAL A 68 5.21 8.43 -21.96
N SER A 69 3.98 8.92 -22.17
CA SER A 69 3.32 9.79 -21.19
C SER A 69 3.00 9.02 -19.89
N GLU A 70 3.11 9.68 -18.74
CA GLU A 70 2.69 9.15 -17.43
C GLU A 70 1.22 8.68 -17.43
N ARG A 71 0.35 9.26 -18.26
CA ARG A 71 -1.05 8.83 -18.42
C ARG A 71 -1.17 7.41 -18.97
N ASN A 72 -0.15 6.95 -19.67
CA ASN A 72 -0.07 5.60 -20.23
C ASN A 72 0.46 4.58 -19.21
N MET A 73 0.92 5.03 -18.06
CA MET A 73 1.33 4.17 -16.96
C MET A 73 0.11 3.64 -16.17
N GLY A 74 0.25 2.43 -15.66
CA GLY A 74 -0.70 1.81 -14.74
C GLY A 74 0.02 1.03 -13.64
N TYR A 75 -0.65 0.88 -12.51
CA TYR A 75 -0.23 0.07 -11.35
C TYR A 75 -1.49 -0.33 -10.56
N ALA A 76 -1.40 -1.43 -9.79
CA ALA A 76 -2.55 -1.94 -9.05
C ALA A 76 -2.80 -1.22 -7.72
N GLY A 77 -1.75 -0.67 -7.10
CA GLY A 77 -1.88 0.08 -5.85
C GLY A 77 -0.61 0.85 -5.48
N LEU A 78 -0.77 1.82 -4.60
CA LEU A 78 0.37 2.51 -4.00
C LEU A 78 1.01 1.60 -2.94
N LYS A 79 2.32 1.57 -2.89
CA LYS A 79 3.10 0.86 -1.88
C LYS A 79 3.85 1.86 -1.01
N ASP A 80 4.07 1.51 0.24
CA ASP A 80 4.82 2.33 1.19
C ASP A 80 6.19 2.73 0.64
N ARG A 81 6.61 3.95 0.99
CA ARG A 81 7.94 4.44 0.66
C ARG A 81 8.98 3.77 1.56
N ARG A 82 8.85 3.89 2.89
CA ARG A 82 9.77 3.30 3.88
C ARG A 82 9.51 1.80 4.00
N ALA A 83 9.96 1.05 3.01
CA ALA A 83 9.79 -0.40 2.86
C ALA A 83 10.63 -0.91 1.68
N VAL A 84 10.78 -2.21 1.58
CA VAL A 84 11.14 -2.92 0.35
C VAL A 84 9.86 -3.45 -0.26
N THR A 85 9.49 -3.01 -1.46
CA THR A 85 8.23 -3.42 -2.07
C THR A 85 8.40 -3.90 -3.49
N GLU A 86 7.71 -4.97 -3.84
CA GLU A 86 7.66 -5.53 -5.18
C GLU A 86 6.25 -5.37 -5.74
N GLN A 87 6.14 -4.76 -6.92
CA GLN A 87 4.85 -4.51 -7.56
C GLN A 87 4.95 -4.47 -9.07
N TRP A 88 3.81 -4.64 -9.73
CA TRP A 88 3.69 -4.49 -11.17
C TRP A 88 3.40 -3.05 -11.58
N PHE A 89 4.13 -2.60 -12.60
CA PHE A 89 3.81 -1.43 -13.40
C PHE A 89 3.49 -1.88 -14.82
N CYS A 90 2.65 -1.13 -15.53
CA CYS A 90 2.48 -1.32 -16.96
C CYS A 90 2.55 0.00 -17.71
N LEU A 91 3.11 -0.03 -18.91
CA LEU A 91 3.24 1.11 -19.82
C LEU A 91 2.51 0.76 -21.12
N GLN A 92 1.54 1.57 -21.52
CA GLN A 92 0.83 1.36 -22.78
C GLN A 92 1.72 1.79 -23.96
N MET A 93 2.11 0.84 -24.79
CA MET A 93 3.06 0.99 -25.89
C MET A 93 2.58 0.19 -27.13
N PRO A 94 1.43 0.57 -27.73
CA PRO A 94 0.89 -0.14 -28.88
C PRO A 94 1.80 0.04 -30.11
N GLY A 95 2.18 -1.08 -30.75
CA GLY A 95 3.02 -1.07 -31.96
C GLY A 95 4.47 -0.61 -31.73
N MET A 96 4.86 -0.36 -30.48
CA MET A 96 6.23 0.00 -30.13
C MET A 96 7.01 -1.22 -29.62
N GLU A 97 8.30 -1.26 -29.89
CA GLU A 97 9.20 -2.24 -29.30
C GLU A 97 9.34 -2.02 -27.79
N THR A 98 9.64 -3.09 -27.05
CA THR A 98 9.94 -3.00 -25.61
C THR A 98 11.34 -2.42 -25.46
N PRO A 99 11.51 -1.28 -24.74
CA PRO A 99 12.83 -0.74 -24.45
C PRO A 99 13.69 -1.75 -23.67
N ASP A 100 14.99 -1.62 -23.86
CA ASP A 100 15.96 -2.39 -23.07
C ASP A 100 16.05 -1.84 -21.64
N PHE A 101 15.19 -2.35 -20.76
CA PHE A 101 15.15 -1.95 -19.36
C PHE A 101 16.36 -2.41 -18.53
N SER A 102 17.29 -3.20 -19.11
CA SER A 102 18.57 -3.47 -18.43
C SER A 102 19.44 -2.21 -18.31
N GLN A 103 19.16 -1.18 -19.12
CA GLN A 103 19.79 0.13 -19.08
C GLN A 103 19.09 1.14 -18.16
N PHE A 104 18.00 0.74 -17.51
CA PHE A 104 17.30 1.61 -16.58
C PHE A 104 18.01 1.66 -15.24
N GLU A 105 18.46 2.84 -14.86
CA GLU A 105 19.12 3.08 -13.59
C GLU A 105 18.32 4.08 -12.75
N LEU A 106 17.95 3.67 -11.55
CA LEU A 106 17.35 4.52 -10.54
C LEU A 106 17.69 3.98 -9.16
N ASP A 107 18.28 4.84 -8.32
CA ASP A 107 18.70 4.46 -6.97
C ASP A 107 17.52 3.88 -6.17
N GLY A 108 17.78 2.76 -5.51
CA GLY A 108 16.77 2.02 -4.75
C GLY A 108 15.71 1.30 -5.59
N VAL A 109 15.90 1.15 -6.91
CA VAL A 109 14.94 0.48 -7.81
C VAL A 109 15.63 -0.59 -8.64
N GLU A 110 15.03 -1.78 -8.66
CA GLU A 110 15.46 -2.94 -9.44
C GLU A 110 14.30 -3.46 -10.29
N ILE A 111 14.52 -3.68 -11.58
CA ILE A 111 13.53 -4.32 -12.45
C ILE A 111 13.77 -5.83 -12.44
N LEU A 112 12.83 -6.56 -11.86
CA LEU A 112 12.94 -8.01 -11.69
C LEU A 112 12.48 -8.78 -12.92
N THR A 113 11.47 -8.25 -13.63
CA THR A 113 10.89 -8.90 -14.82
C THR A 113 10.39 -7.84 -15.79
N VAL A 114 10.64 -8.08 -17.07
CA VAL A 114 10.10 -7.32 -18.20
C VAL A 114 9.35 -8.27 -19.10
N THR A 115 8.08 -7.98 -19.39
CA THR A 115 7.25 -8.80 -20.26
C THR A 115 6.16 -7.96 -20.93
N ARG A 116 5.22 -8.57 -21.64
CA ARG A 116 4.06 -7.94 -22.22
C ARG A 116 2.77 -8.36 -21.53
N HIS A 117 1.74 -7.52 -21.62
CA HIS A 117 0.41 -7.81 -21.12
C HIS A 117 -0.67 -7.26 -22.05
N ASN A 118 -1.81 -7.93 -22.11
CA ASN A 118 -2.91 -7.60 -23.01
C ASN A 118 -3.87 -6.54 -22.46
N ARG A 119 -3.74 -6.14 -21.20
CA ARG A 119 -4.62 -5.14 -20.56
C ARG A 119 -3.87 -4.24 -19.58
N LYS A 120 -4.44 -3.04 -19.35
CA LYS A 120 -3.89 -2.08 -18.40
C LYS A 120 -4.09 -2.58 -16.96
N ILE A 121 -3.00 -2.63 -16.18
CA ILE A 121 -3.06 -2.81 -14.72
C ILE A 121 -3.62 -1.53 -14.11
N ARG A 122 -4.76 -1.63 -13.41
CA ARG A 122 -5.46 -0.47 -12.84
C ARG A 122 -5.47 -0.54 -11.32
N THR A 123 -5.58 0.60 -10.68
CA THR A 123 -5.74 0.68 -9.22
C THR A 123 -6.90 -0.19 -8.76
N GLY A 124 -6.64 -1.05 -7.77
CA GLY A 124 -7.59 -2.03 -7.26
C GLY A 124 -7.57 -3.38 -7.99
N SER A 125 -6.78 -3.55 -9.08
CA SER A 125 -6.70 -4.81 -9.81
C SER A 125 -5.66 -5.77 -9.23
N LEU A 126 -5.62 -5.92 -7.91
CA LEU A 126 -4.79 -6.91 -7.22
C LEU A 126 -5.65 -7.75 -6.30
N GLU A 127 -5.28 -8.99 -6.09
CA GLU A 127 -5.91 -9.89 -5.13
C GLU A 127 -5.46 -9.58 -3.71
N GLY A 128 -4.15 -9.31 -3.53
CA GLY A 128 -3.61 -9.03 -2.22
C GLY A 128 -2.14 -8.66 -2.22
N ASN A 129 -1.58 -8.64 -1.04
CA ASN A 129 -0.16 -8.44 -0.82
C ASN A 129 0.34 -9.46 0.20
N TYR A 130 1.52 -10.00 -0.06
CA TYR A 130 2.29 -10.74 0.93
C TYR A 130 3.12 -9.76 1.74
N PHE A 131 3.15 -9.94 3.06
CA PHE A 131 3.95 -9.12 3.98
C PHE A 131 4.95 -10.00 4.72
N ASP A 132 6.19 -9.50 4.81
CA ASP A 132 7.22 -10.03 5.69
C ASP A 132 7.68 -8.86 6.57
N ILE A 133 7.43 -8.98 7.89
CA ILE A 133 7.57 -7.87 8.83
C ILE A 133 8.49 -8.28 9.97
N LEU A 134 9.65 -7.63 10.07
CA LEU A 134 10.55 -7.79 11.20
C LEU A 134 10.19 -6.78 12.29
N LEU A 135 9.83 -7.28 13.47
CA LEU A 135 9.60 -6.48 14.66
C LEU A 135 10.85 -6.52 15.56
N ARG A 136 11.57 -5.39 15.60
CA ARG A 136 12.82 -5.32 16.38
C ARG A 136 12.55 -5.03 17.84
N GLY A 137 13.33 -5.69 18.73
CA GLY A 137 13.23 -5.50 20.18
C GLY A 137 11.98 -6.09 20.81
N ALA A 138 11.24 -6.94 20.10
CA ALA A 138 10.18 -7.72 20.71
C ALA A 138 10.78 -8.77 21.65
N GLU A 139 10.36 -8.77 22.90
CA GLU A 139 10.76 -9.80 23.85
C GLU A 139 9.85 -11.02 23.70
N GLU A 140 10.45 -12.20 23.59
CA GLU A 140 9.69 -13.45 23.57
C GLU A 140 9.07 -13.67 24.95
N SER A 141 7.77 -13.92 24.95
CA SER A 141 7.00 -14.22 26.16
C SER A 141 5.86 -15.19 25.86
N ASP A 142 5.38 -15.89 26.87
CA ASP A 142 4.21 -16.77 26.72
C ASP A 142 2.96 -15.94 26.32
N GLU A 143 2.87 -14.70 26.76
CA GLU A 143 1.80 -13.78 26.37
C GLU A 143 1.86 -13.46 24.88
N LEU A 144 3.04 -13.14 24.35
CA LEU A 144 3.22 -12.88 22.92
C LEU A 144 2.87 -14.11 22.08
N LYS A 145 3.35 -15.29 22.48
CA LYS A 145 3.01 -16.57 21.84
C LYS A 145 1.50 -16.79 21.80
N ALA A 146 0.84 -16.68 22.96
CA ALA A 146 -0.60 -16.87 23.05
C ALA A 146 -1.40 -15.90 22.14
N ARG A 147 -0.95 -14.64 21.98
CA ARG A 147 -1.55 -13.67 21.06
C ARG A 147 -1.35 -14.06 19.60
N LEU A 148 -0.13 -14.47 19.22
CA LEU A 148 0.18 -14.91 17.88
C LEU A 148 -0.63 -16.16 17.50
N ASP A 149 -0.71 -17.15 18.40
CA ASP A 149 -1.52 -18.35 18.21
C ASP A 149 -3.01 -18.01 18.07
N PHE A 150 -3.52 -17.06 18.89
CA PHE A 150 -4.88 -16.60 18.76
C PHE A 150 -5.15 -15.96 17.39
N VAL A 151 -4.27 -15.05 16.95
CA VAL A 151 -4.40 -14.39 15.65
C VAL A 151 -4.29 -15.40 14.50
N ALA A 152 -3.39 -16.37 14.60
CA ALA A 152 -3.23 -17.41 13.59
C ALA A 152 -4.48 -18.29 13.43
N ASN A 153 -5.17 -18.61 14.54
CA ASN A 153 -6.34 -19.48 14.54
C ASN A 153 -7.67 -18.76 14.27
N PHE A 154 -7.81 -17.51 14.72
CA PHE A 154 -9.08 -16.78 14.70
C PHE A 154 -9.07 -15.51 13.86
N GLY A 155 -7.89 -15.08 13.39
CA GLY A 155 -7.73 -13.81 12.71
C GLY A 155 -7.80 -12.62 13.65
N PHE A 156 -7.88 -11.42 13.07
CA PHE A 156 -8.05 -10.16 13.78
C PHE A 156 -8.89 -9.19 12.95
N PRO A 157 -9.61 -8.27 13.59
CA PRO A 157 -10.30 -7.22 12.88
C PRO A 157 -9.30 -6.26 12.20
N ASN A 158 -9.45 -6.08 10.90
CA ASN A 158 -8.54 -5.22 10.12
C ASN A 158 -8.95 -3.75 10.25
N TYR A 159 -8.74 -3.17 11.44
CA TYR A 159 -9.02 -1.75 11.69
C TYR A 159 -8.19 -0.83 10.81
N PHE A 160 -8.78 0.27 10.40
CA PHE A 160 -8.04 1.40 9.88
C PHE A 160 -7.34 2.13 11.04
N THR A 161 -6.04 2.33 10.89
CA THR A 161 -5.18 2.98 11.91
C THR A 161 -4.89 4.45 11.56
N GLU A 162 -4.03 5.09 12.34
CA GLU A 162 -3.67 6.52 12.24
C GLU A 162 -3.32 6.97 10.81
N GLN A 163 -2.61 6.14 10.04
CA GLN A 163 -2.24 6.47 8.67
C GLN A 163 -3.47 6.84 7.80
N ARG A 164 -4.62 6.22 8.02
CA ARG A 164 -5.86 6.50 7.31
C ARG A 164 -6.46 7.86 7.67
N PHE A 165 -6.33 8.25 8.92
CA PHE A 165 -6.97 9.45 9.44
C PHE A 165 -6.09 10.70 9.31
N GLY A 166 -4.84 10.55 8.85
CA GLY A 166 -3.88 11.64 8.72
C GLY A 166 -3.23 12.02 10.04
N ARG A 167 -2.24 12.92 9.98
CA ARG A 167 -1.53 13.35 11.19
C ARG A 167 -2.53 13.86 12.22
N ASP A 168 -2.46 13.33 13.45
CA ASP A 168 -3.32 13.67 14.58
C ASP A 168 -4.83 13.58 14.26
N GLY A 169 -5.22 12.69 13.35
CA GLY A 169 -6.62 12.51 12.96
C GLY A 169 -7.20 13.65 12.11
N HIS A 170 -6.34 14.52 11.56
CA HIS A 170 -6.74 15.73 10.84
C HIS A 170 -7.77 15.47 9.72
N ASN A 171 -7.59 14.40 8.93
CA ASN A 171 -8.52 14.10 7.83
C ASN A 171 -9.92 13.78 8.33
N LEU A 172 -10.04 13.11 9.48
CA LEU A 172 -11.33 12.78 10.08
C LEU A 172 -12.00 14.04 10.66
N THR A 173 -11.25 14.85 11.39
CA THR A 173 -11.74 16.14 11.93
C THR A 173 -12.27 17.02 10.81
N GLN A 174 -11.51 17.19 9.72
CA GLN A 174 -11.95 18.00 8.58
C GLN A 174 -13.15 17.38 7.85
N ALA A 175 -13.25 16.03 7.80
CA ALA A 175 -14.41 15.38 7.25
C ALA A 175 -15.70 15.67 8.04
N LEU A 176 -15.61 15.69 9.36
CA LEU A 176 -16.73 16.02 10.26
C LEU A 176 -17.14 17.48 10.10
N CYS A 177 -16.21 18.42 10.16
CA CYS A 177 -16.50 19.84 9.92
C CYS A 177 -17.14 20.08 8.54
N TRP A 178 -16.69 19.36 7.52
CA TRP A 178 -17.27 19.45 6.19
C TRP A 178 -18.70 18.88 6.15
N ALA A 179 -18.95 17.73 6.78
CA ALA A 179 -20.27 17.13 6.87
C ALA A 179 -21.28 18.02 7.63
N GLN A 180 -20.82 18.75 8.63
CA GLN A 180 -21.62 19.72 9.41
C GLN A 180 -21.80 21.07 8.69
N GLY A 181 -21.16 21.27 7.55
CA GLY A 181 -21.26 22.52 6.78
C GLY A 181 -20.40 23.67 7.31
N GLU A 182 -19.54 23.42 8.28
CA GLU A 182 -18.64 24.40 8.89
C GLU A 182 -17.54 24.87 7.95
N ILE A 183 -17.11 24.00 7.04
CA ILE A 183 -16.07 24.29 6.05
C ILE A 183 -16.53 23.94 4.63
N LYS A 184 -15.96 24.64 3.64
CA LYS A 184 -16.11 24.31 2.21
C LYS A 184 -14.81 23.73 1.66
N VAL A 185 -14.86 22.53 1.12
CA VAL A 185 -13.71 21.85 0.51
C VAL A 185 -13.82 21.90 -1.00
N LYS A 186 -13.01 22.72 -1.68
CA LYS A 186 -13.02 22.85 -3.15
C LYS A 186 -12.13 21.78 -3.83
N ASP A 187 -11.02 21.44 -3.20
CA ASP A 187 -10.04 20.49 -3.73
C ASP A 187 -10.61 19.08 -3.78
N ARG A 188 -10.64 18.47 -4.98
CA ARG A 188 -11.18 17.14 -5.22
C ARG A 188 -10.38 16.04 -4.50
N LYS A 189 -9.05 16.18 -4.42
CA LYS A 189 -8.20 15.19 -3.73
C LYS A 189 -8.46 15.22 -2.22
N LYS A 190 -8.55 16.42 -1.63
CA LYS A 190 -8.89 16.58 -0.20
C LYS A 190 -10.27 16.00 0.11
N ARG A 191 -11.29 16.25 -0.73
CA ARG A 191 -12.61 15.62 -0.58
C ARG A 191 -12.52 14.09 -0.52
N SER A 192 -11.74 13.49 -1.41
CA SER A 192 -11.54 12.03 -1.46
C SER A 192 -10.90 11.51 -0.16
N PHE A 193 -9.87 12.19 0.36
CA PHE A 193 -9.24 11.82 1.63
C PHE A 193 -10.20 11.93 2.82
N TYR A 194 -10.97 13.01 2.90
CA TYR A 194 -11.93 13.25 3.99
C TYR A 194 -13.06 12.22 3.96
N LEU A 195 -13.65 11.95 2.81
CA LEU A 195 -14.66 10.90 2.65
C LEU A 195 -14.10 9.51 3.01
N SER A 196 -12.86 9.22 2.59
CA SER A 196 -12.21 7.97 2.94
C SER A 196 -12.01 7.83 4.44
N ALA A 197 -11.55 8.88 5.13
CA ALA A 197 -11.39 8.89 6.58
C ALA A 197 -12.72 8.68 7.31
N ALA A 198 -13.78 9.41 6.92
CA ALA A 198 -15.10 9.25 7.53
C ALA A 198 -15.67 7.84 7.37
N ARG A 199 -15.57 7.26 6.17
CA ARG A 199 -16.02 5.87 5.91
C ARG A 199 -15.23 4.85 6.70
N SER A 200 -13.93 5.07 6.87
CA SER A 200 -13.06 4.19 7.65
C SER A 200 -13.37 4.24 9.14
N GLU A 201 -13.77 5.41 9.66
CA GLU A 201 -14.23 5.53 11.05
C GLU A 201 -15.55 4.80 11.27
N ILE A 202 -16.51 4.93 10.35
CA ILE A 202 -17.77 4.17 10.41
C ILE A 202 -17.48 2.66 10.43
N PHE A 203 -16.56 2.20 9.56
CA PHE A 203 -16.14 0.79 9.56
C PHE A 203 -15.57 0.38 10.92
N ASN A 204 -14.64 1.17 11.48
CA ASN A 204 -14.04 0.88 12.79
C ASN A 204 -15.11 0.79 13.88
N LEU A 205 -16.07 1.71 13.89
CA LEU A 205 -17.18 1.70 14.86
C LEU A 205 -18.06 0.45 14.74
N VAL A 206 -18.40 0.05 13.51
CA VAL A 206 -19.19 -1.17 13.26
C VAL A 206 -18.45 -2.43 13.70
N VAL A 207 -17.15 -2.51 13.45
CA VAL A 207 -16.34 -3.67 13.85
C VAL A 207 -16.15 -3.72 15.38
N THR A 208 -16.27 -2.58 16.06
CA THR A 208 -16.13 -2.48 17.53
C THR A 208 -17.43 -2.87 18.26
N ALA A 209 -18.57 -2.68 17.63
CA ALA A 209 -19.90 -2.96 18.21
C ALA A 209 -20.20 -4.45 18.27
#